data_b79d70110249ea186aaced61d8fd6b05
#
_entry.id   b79d70110249ea186aaced61d8fd6b05
#
_cell.length_a   1.000
_cell.length_b   1.000
_cell.length_c   1.000
_cell.angle_alpha   90.00
_cell.angle_beta   90.00
_cell.angle_gamma   90.00
#
_symmetry.space_group_name_H-M   'P 1'
#
loop_
_entity.id
_entity.type
_entity.pdbx_description
1 polymer ?
#
loop_
_entity_poly.entity_id
_entity_poly.type
_entity_poly.pdbx_seq_one_letter_code
_entity_poly.pdbx_strand_id
1 'polypeptide(L)'
;MYIADLHIHSKYSRATSKELEPEPLDAWARRKGIGLVGTGDFTHPAWRAELRDKLAEAEEGLYTLKGAGPDAPRFVITGEISSIYKKNGKVRKVHSLILLPHLEAAETLSRRLEAIGNLHSDGRPILGLDCRDLLEITLESCPDAVFIPAHIWTPHFSLFGAFSGFDTIGECFGDLTGHIHALETGLSSDPTMICRCSALDGYTLVSNSDAHSPSKLGREANLLDTGLSYRELARAIQTGEGFHGTIEFFPEEGKYHFDGHRNCGVCLSPVKAEAAGGVCPVCGKRLTTGVLHRVEQLADRPEGYVRPDARPFGSLVPLPEVLADSAGGSATGKKVGAKYEALLEALGPEFSILREVPLEDIRAAAGPCVAEGIRRLRAGQVVRKPGYDGAYGVIELLSPAEREDLKGQVSLFGVEAPKAAKTARGRVAKPARSGEEGAAPTGGLNGAQRTAASAEEATVAVLAGPGTGKTHTLVERVVWLVEERGAKPSELTAVTFTNRAAGELRARLEGRLGKRAARAMTIGTFHAICLELLGDVPLAGPYEQRAAAAAALAELGRKGSPGAFLRAVSRHKTGADGGDDPAFALYQEKLEGKLDFDDLLLETLRQWEGGRSDRCFTHLLVDEFQAI
;
A
#
# COMPACT_ATOMS: atom_id res chain seq x y z
N MET A 1 -28.24 -10.63 -6.75
CA MET A 1 -27.15 -9.63 -6.80
C MET A 1 -26.00 -10.08 -5.92
N TYR A 2 -24.74 -9.95 -6.36
CA TYR A 2 -23.54 -10.30 -5.61
C TYR A 2 -22.46 -9.23 -5.76
N ILE A 3 -21.47 -9.24 -4.86
CA ILE A 3 -20.33 -8.32 -4.85
C ILE A 3 -19.13 -9.04 -5.46
N ALA A 4 -18.42 -8.38 -6.37
CA ALA A 4 -17.23 -8.92 -7.05
C ALA A 4 -16.04 -7.99 -6.90
N ASP A 5 -14.87 -8.56 -6.55
CA ASP A 5 -13.56 -7.89 -6.54
C ASP A 5 -12.62 -8.66 -7.47
N LEU A 6 -12.34 -8.09 -8.63
CA LEU A 6 -11.73 -8.78 -9.77
C LEU A 6 -10.24 -8.51 -9.93
N HIS A 7 -9.70 -7.49 -9.22
CA HIS A 7 -8.31 -7.09 -9.30
C HIS A 7 -7.64 -7.22 -7.94
N ILE A 8 -6.92 -8.30 -7.80
CA ILE A 8 -6.11 -8.60 -6.62
C ILE A 8 -4.76 -9.17 -7.05
N HIS A 9 -3.86 -9.36 -6.09
CA HIS A 9 -2.58 -10.03 -6.31
C HIS A 9 -2.48 -11.33 -5.51
N SER A 10 -1.48 -12.15 -5.86
CA SER A 10 -1.10 -13.34 -5.11
C SER A 10 0.16 -13.09 -4.28
N LYS A 11 0.55 -14.09 -3.50
CA LYS A 11 1.83 -14.11 -2.75
C LYS A 11 3.08 -14.04 -3.64
N TYR A 12 2.94 -14.22 -4.95
CA TYR A 12 4.03 -14.17 -5.93
C TYR A 12 4.29 -12.78 -6.48
N SER A 13 3.40 -11.81 -6.25
CA SER A 13 3.64 -10.41 -6.61
C SER A 13 4.51 -9.70 -5.58
N ARG A 14 5.25 -8.68 -6.05
CA ARG A 14 6.09 -7.86 -5.17
C ARG A 14 5.26 -7.01 -4.22
N ALA A 15 5.78 -6.84 -3.01
CA ALA A 15 5.18 -6.04 -1.95
C ALA A 15 3.81 -6.54 -1.46
N THR A 16 3.50 -7.82 -1.69
CA THR A 16 2.28 -8.47 -1.23
C THR A 16 2.49 -9.33 0.01
N SER A 17 1.39 -9.62 0.72
CA SER A 17 1.39 -10.57 1.83
C SER A 17 1.61 -12.01 1.35
N LYS A 18 2.36 -12.79 2.11
CA LYS A 18 2.50 -14.23 1.87
C LYS A 18 1.20 -15.02 2.11
N GLU A 19 0.22 -14.39 2.76
CA GLU A 19 -1.10 -14.97 3.02
C GLU A 19 -2.08 -14.82 1.83
N LEU A 20 -1.64 -14.24 0.71
CA LEU A 20 -2.46 -14.17 -0.52
C LEU A 20 -2.45 -15.52 -1.23
N GLU A 21 -3.17 -16.47 -0.63
CA GLU A 21 -3.45 -17.82 -1.08
C GLU A 21 -4.96 -18.04 -1.19
N PRO A 22 -5.43 -19.05 -1.95
CA PRO A 22 -6.87 -19.26 -2.17
C PRO A 22 -7.70 -19.43 -0.89
N GLU A 23 -7.18 -20.13 0.13
CA GLU A 23 -7.90 -20.37 1.39
C GLU A 23 -8.07 -19.11 2.24
N PRO A 24 -7.04 -18.28 2.51
CA PRO A 24 -7.24 -16.98 3.15
C PRO A 24 -8.12 -16.03 2.33
N LEU A 25 -8.05 -16.07 1.00
CA LEU A 25 -8.91 -15.24 0.14
C LEU A 25 -10.39 -15.65 0.28
N ASP A 26 -10.72 -16.95 0.26
CA ASP A 26 -12.07 -17.45 0.53
C ASP A 26 -12.57 -17.02 1.91
N ALA A 27 -11.74 -17.17 2.94
CA ALA A 27 -12.11 -16.79 4.31
C ALA A 27 -12.40 -15.29 4.44
N TRP A 28 -11.60 -14.43 3.80
CA TRP A 28 -11.83 -12.99 3.81
C TRP A 28 -13.00 -12.57 2.94
N ALA A 29 -13.22 -13.23 1.79
CA ALA A 29 -14.39 -12.98 0.95
C ALA A 29 -15.69 -13.24 1.73
N ARG A 30 -15.78 -14.32 2.49
CA ARG A 30 -16.93 -14.61 3.39
C ARG A 30 -17.12 -13.54 4.45
N ARG A 31 -16.04 -13.12 5.11
CA ARG A 31 -16.08 -12.04 6.13
C ARG A 31 -16.56 -10.73 5.56
N LYS A 32 -16.17 -10.43 4.34
CA LYS A 32 -16.55 -9.20 3.63
C LYS A 32 -17.95 -9.28 3.01
N GLY A 33 -18.42 -10.48 2.66
CA GLY A 33 -19.65 -10.68 1.90
C GLY A 33 -19.43 -10.56 0.39
N ILE A 34 -18.23 -10.92 -0.10
CA ILE A 34 -17.87 -10.94 -1.51
C ILE A 34 -18.21 -12.30 -2.09
N GLY A 35 -19.00 -12.33 -3.16
CA GLY A 35 -19.43 -13.56 -3.81
C GLY A 35 -18.48 -14.03 -4.93
N LEU A 36 -17.70 -13.10 -5.52
CA LEU A 36 -16.78 -13.41 -6.62
C LEU A 36 -15.45 -12.66 -6.44
N VAL A 37 -14.34 -13.40 -6.51
CA VAL A 37 -12.98 -12.85 -6.33
C VAL A 37 -12.12 -13.20 -7.54
N GLY A 38 -11.36 -12.26 -8.08
CA GLY A 38 -10.31 -12.52 -9.03
C GLY A 38 -9.19 -13.36 -8.40
N THR A 39 -8.55 -14.24 -9.17
CA THR A 39 -7.41 -15.01 -8.67
C THR A 39 -6.14 -14.18 -8.57
N GLY A 40 -6.04 -13.13 -9.39
CA GLY A 40 -4.79 -12.41 -9.60
C GLY A 40 -3.72 -13.25 -10.27
N ASP A 41 -2.71 -12.61 -10.80
CA ASP A 41 -1.37 -13.14 -11.15
C ASP A 41 -1.36 -14.43 -12.00
N PHE A 42 -2.37 -14.66 -12.86
CA PHE A 42 -2.46 -15.89 -13.65
C PHE A 42 -1.23 -16.18 -14.52
N THR A 43 -0.42 -15.17 -14.81
CA THR A 43 0.79 -15.33 -15.62
C THR A 43 1.91 -16.09 -14.90
N HIS A 44 1.92 -16.09 -13.57
CA HIS A 44 2.99 -16.75 -12.79
C HIS A 44 2.80 -18.28 -12.76
N PRO A 45 3.77 -19.08 -13.25
CA PRO A 45 3.57 -20.52 -13.44
C PRO A 45 3.31 -21.28 -12.14
N ALA A 46 4.01 -20.94 -11.06
CA ALA A 46 3.78 -21.58 -9.77
C ALA A 46 2.38 -21.25 -9.20
N TRP A 47 1.87 -20.03 -9.44
CA TRP A 47 0.52 -19.66 -9.04
C TRP A 47 -0.54 -20.45 -9.81
N ARG A 48 -0.41 -20.57 -11.14
CA ARG A 48 -1.33 -21.42 -11.95
C ARG A 48 -1.34 -22.87 -11.49
N ALA A 49 -0.17 -23.43 -11.15
CA ALA A 49 -0.09 -24.78 -10.60
C ALA A 49 -0.85 -24.91 -9.28
N GLU A 50 -0.70 -23.94 -8.39
CA GLU A 50 -1.40 -23.90 -7.11
C GLU A 50 -2.92 -23.72 -7.27
N LEU A 51 -3.37 -22.85 -8.18
CA LEU A 51 -4.79 -22.70 -8.50
C LEU A 51 -5.38 -24.01 -9.01
N ARG A 52 -4.68 -24.72 -9.93
CA ARG A 52 -5.14 -26.02 -10.45
C ARG A 52 -5.21 -27.10 -9.36
N ASP A 53 -4.29 -27.04 -8.39
CA ASP A 53 -4.28 -27.99 -7.27
C ASP A 53 -5.42 -27.71 -6.27
N LYS A 54 -5.67 -26.45 -5.94
CA LYS A 54 -6.59 -26.05 -4.85
C LYS A 54 -8.02 -25.78 -5.30
N LEU A 55 -8.24 -25.38 -6.55
CA LEU A 55 -9.54 -24.99 -7.05
C LEU A 55 -10.19 -26.10 -7.90
N ALA A 56 -11.51 -26.11 -7.90
CA ALA A 56 -12.35 -26.90 -8.80
C ALA A 56 -13.37 -25.99 -9.48
N GLU A 57 -13.70 -26.26 -10.75
CA GLU A 57 -14.76 -25.53 -11.45
C GLU A 57 -16.10 -25.81 -10.78
N ALA A 58 -16.85 -24.75 -10.51
CA ALA A 58 -18.17 -24.80 -9.89
C ALA A 58 -19.28 -24.47 -10.89
N GLU A 59 -19.13 -23.38 -11.62
CA GLU A 59 -19.96 -22.97 -12.76
C GLU A 59 -19.06 -22.66 -13.95
N GLU A 60 -19.61 -22.44 -15.14
CA GLU A 60 -18.87 -22.15 -16.38
C GLU A 60 -17.83 -21.02 -16.15
N GLY A 61 -16.54 -21.38 -16.12
CA GLY A 61 -15.41 -20.47 -15.94
C GLY A 61 -15.28 -19.84 -14.55
N LEU A 62 -16.04 -20.31 -13.58
CA LEU A 62 -15.90 -19.91 -12.17
C LEU A 62 -15.49 -21.11 -11.32
N TYR A 63 -14.63 -20.84 -10.36
CA TYR A 63 -13.99 -21.84 -9.52
C TYR A 63 -14.33 -21.64 -8.05
N THR A 64 -14.19 -22.71 -7.27
CA THR A 64 -14.26 -22.67 -5.80
C THR A 64 -13.16 -23.52 -5.21
N LEU A 65 -12.89 -23.38 -3.92
CA LEU A 65 -11.97 -24.29 -3.22
C LEU A 65 -12.51 -25.73 -3.30
N LYS A 66 -11.63 -26.70 -3.56
CA LYS A 66 -11.97 -28.12 -3.53
C LYS A 66 -12.58 -28.50 -2.17
N GLY A 67 -13.76 -29.09 -2.21
CA GLY A 67 -14.50 -29.48 -1.00
C GLY A 67 -15.28 -28.35 -0.30
N ALA A 68 -15.32 -27.15 -0.87
CA ALA A 68 -16.15 -26.07 -0.35
C ALA A 68 -17.66 -26.35 -0.59
N GLY A 69 -18.51 -25.78 0.28
CA GLY A 69 -19.97 -25.89 0.14
C GLY A 69 -20.53 -25.01 -0.98
N PRO A 70 -21.83 -25.15 -1.30
CA PRO A 70 -22.47 -24.44 -2.41
C PRO A 70 -22.47 -22.91 -2.26
N ASP A 71 -22.48 -22.42 -1.02
CA ASP A 71 -22.48 -20.98 -0.71
C ASP A 71 -21.05 -20.38 -0.61
N ALA A 72 -20.04 -21.10 -1.08
CA ALA A 72 -18.68 -20.62 -1.09
C ALA A 72 -18.51 -19.47 -2.09
N PRO A 73 -17.63 -18.50 -1.81
CA PRO A 73 -17.19 -17.53 -2.80
C PRO A 73 -16.64 -18.21 -4.05
N ARG A 74 -16.85 -17.57 -5.20
CA ARG A 74 -16.30 -18.03 -6.47
C ARG A 74 -15.01 -17.27 -6.78
N PHE A 75 -14.17 -17.91 -7.57
CA PHE A 75 -12.95 -17.34 -8.13
C PHE A 75 -13.09 -17.28 -9.66
N VAL A 76 -12.61 -16.20 -10.26
CA VAL A 76 -12.44 -16.05 -11.71
C VAL A 76 -10.97 -15.83 -12.02
N ILE A 77 -10.49 -16.38 -13.13
CA ILE A 77 -9.07 -16.25 -13.51
C ILE A 77 -8.78 -14.81 -13.95
N THR A 78 -7.94 -14.12 -13.20
CA THR A 78 -7.53 -12.74 -13.49
C THR A 78 -6.05 -12.55 -13.33
N GLY A 79 -5.53 -11.43 -13.85
CA GLY A 79 -4.15 -11.01 -13.59
C GLY A 79 -3.84 -9.67 -14.20
N GLU A 80 -2.94 -8.94 -13.56
CA GLU A 80 -2.47 -7.64 -14.00
C GLU A 80 -1.13 -7.79 -14.73
N ILE A 81 -0.98 -7.05 -15.84
CA ILE A 81 0.27 -6.98 -16.61
C ILE A 81 0.73 -5.54 -16.69
N SER A 82 2.01 -5.31 -16.39
CA SER A 82 2.66 -4.01 -16.48
C SER A 82 3.36 -3.85 -17.83
N SER A 83 2.88 -2.96 -18.69
CA SER A 83 3.50 -2.59 -19.96
C SER A 83 4.40 -1.37 -19.78
N ILE A 84 5.70 -1.49 -20.16
CA ILE A 84 6.66 -0.37 -20.16
C ILE A 84 7.33 -0.32 -21.51
N TYR A 85 7.02 0.72 -22.30
CA TYR A 85 7.49 0.83 -23.68
C TYR A 85 7.65 2.30 -24.11
N LYS A 86 8.20 2.54 -25.32
CA LYS A 86 8.28 3.87 -25.90
C LYS A 86 7.24 4.03 -27.00
N LYS A 87 6.42 5.08 -26.92
CA LYS A 87 5.45 5.45 -27.94
C LYS A 87 5.37 6.98 -28.05
N ASN A 88 5.39 7.51 -29.27
CA ASN A 88 5.35 8.95 -29.55
C ASN A 88 6.44 9.75 -28.80
N GLY A 89 7.66 9.22 -28.75
CA GLY A 89 8.82 9.86 -28.11
C GLY A 89 8.81 9.87 -26.58
N LYS A 90 7.80 9.29 -25.93
CA LYS A 90 7.67 9.21 -24.47
C LYS A 90 7.74 7.77 -23.97
N VAL A 91 8.25 7.58 -22.75
CA VAL A 91 8.13 6.30 -22.05
C VAL A 91 6.72 6.20 -21.49
N ARG A 92 6.01 5.16 -21.90
CA ARG A 92 4.66 4.84 -21.45
C ARG A 92 4.72 3.71 -20.42
N LYS A 93 3.89 3.81 -19.41
CA LYS A 93 3.77 2.79 -18.36
C LYS A 93 2.28 2.64 -18.04
N VAL A 94 1.73 1.49 -18.35
CA VAL A 94 0.30 1.21 -18.19
C VAL A 94 0.14 -0.18 -17.61
N HIS A 95 -0.79 -0.33 -16.67
CA HIS A 95 -1.24 -1.60 -16.17
C HIS A 95 -2.55 -2.02 -16.85
N SER A 96 -2.68 -3.29 -17.11
CA SER A 96 -3.86 -3.88 -17.75
C SER A 96 -4.30 -5.11 -16.98
N LEU A 97 -5.55 -5.13 -16.56
CA LEU A 97 -6.21 -6.28 -15.96
C LEU A 97 -6.82 -7.14 -17.06
N ILE A 98 -6.59 -8.44 -17.02
CA ILE A 98 -7.11 -9.42 -17.96
C ILE A 98 -7.91 -10.46 -17.18
N LEU A 99 -9.14 -10.74 -17.63
CA LEU A 99 -9.98 -11.81 -17.13
C LEU A 99 -10.05 -12.91 -18.20
N LEU A 100 -10.00 -14.17 -17.77
CA LEU A 100 -9.99 -15.33 -18.66
C LEU A 100 -11.03 -16.37 -18.22
N PRO A 101 -11.66 -17.08 -19.17
CA PRO A 101 -12.73 -18.03 -18.88
C PRO A 101 -12.24 -19.29 -18.14
N HIS A 102 -10.98 -19.69 -18.32
CA HIS A 102 -10.45 -20.92 -17.72
C HIS A 102 -8.91 -20.92 -17.67
N LEU A 103 -8.35 -21.84 -16.86
CA LEU A 103 -6.89 -21.97 -16.65
C LEU A 103 -6.12 -22.33 -17.93
N GLU A 104 -6.72 -23.01 -18.88
CA GLU A 104 -6.09 -23.35 -20.18
C GLU A 104 -5.89 -22.10 -21.04
N ALA A 105 -6.85 -21.15 -21.02
CA ALA A 105 -6.68 -19.84 -21.66
C ALA A 105 -5.54 -19.06 -21.00
N ALA A 106 -5.46 -19.09 -19.67
CA ALA A 106 -4.36 -18.48 -18.93
C ALA A 106 -3.00 -19.07 -19.28
N GLU A 107 -2.92 -20.39 -19.44
CA GLU A 107 -1.70 -21.07 -19.86
C GLU A 107 -1.31 -20.71 -21.30
N THR A 108 -2.28 -20.66 -22.21
CA THR A 108 -2.06 -20.32 -23.61
C THR A 108 -1.53 -18.90 -23.77
N LEU A 109 -2.15 -17.93 -23.12
CA LEU A 109 -1.69 -16.53 -23.12
C LEU A 109 -0.33 -16.41 -22.45
N SER A 110 -0.12 -17.04 -21.29
CA SER A 110 1.16 -16.98 -20.57
C SER A 110 2.31 -17.53 -21.39
N ARG A 111 2.11 -18.61 -22.14
CA ARG A 111 3.17 -19.19 -23.00
C ARG A 111 3.61 -18.21 -24.09
N ARG A 112 2.68 -17.44 -24.65
CA ARG A 112 3.01 -16.38 -25.63
C ARG A 112 3.77 -15.21 -24.98
N LEU A 113 3.34 -14.79 -23.79
CA LEU A 113 3.98 -13.69 -23.06
C LEU A 113 5.35 -14.08 -22.53
N GLU A 114 5.58 -15.35 -22.17
CA GLU A 114 6.88 -15.85 -21.72
C GLU A 114 7.95 -15.79 -22.80
N ALA A 115 7.56 -15.89 -24.08
CA ALA A 115 8.46 -15.66 -25.20
C ALA A 115 8.93 -14.20 -25.32
N ILE A 116 8.21 -13.25 -24.70
CA ILE A 116 8.48 -11.80 -24.74
C ILE A 116 9.23 -11.35 -23.47
N GLY A 117 8.91 -11.94 -22.32
CA GLY A 117 9.47 -11.51 -21.05
C GLY A 117 9.39 -12.53 -19.93
N ASN A 118 10.00 -12.21 -18.78
CA ASN A 118 10.07 -13.11 -17.64
C ASN A 118 8.79 -13.07 -16.81
N LEU A 119 8.07 -14.18 -16.72
CA LEU A 119 6.87 -14.36 -15.93
C LEU A 119 7.10 -15.01 -14.54
N HIS A 120 8.35 -15.43 -14.24
CA HIS A 120 8.67 -16.17 -13.01
C HIS A 120 9.12 -15.29 -11.84
N SER A 121 9.39 -14.00 -12.08
CA SER A 121 10.01 -13.12 -11.09
C SER A 121 9.01 -12.27 -10.31
N ASP A 122 7.78 -12.18 -10.80
CA ASP A 122 6.72 -11.33 -10.24
C ASP A 122 5.36 -11.84 -10.73
N GLY A 123 4.37 -11.93 -9.83
CA GLY A 123 3.00 -12.26 -10.21
C GLY A 123 2.42 -11.28 -11.21
N ARG A 124 2.79 -9.99 -11.09
CA ARG A 124 2.53 -8.92 -12.05
C ARG A 124 3.76 -8.68 -12.91
N PRO A 125 3.90 -9.36 -14.06
CA PRO A 125 5.09 -9.25 -14.89
C PRO A 125 5.22 -7.86 -15.52
N ILE A 126 6.45 -7.39 -15.62
CA ILE A 126 6.79 -6.16 -16.36
C ILE A 126 7.28 -6.56 -17.73
N LEU A 127 6.52 -6.20 -18.76
CA LEU A 127 6.84 -6.52 -20.15
C LEU A 127 7.21 -5.25 -20.94
N GLY A 128 8.21 -5.35 -21.78
CA GLY A 128 8.59 -4.32 -22.75
C GLY A 128 7.67 -4.33 -23.99
N LEU A 129 6.35 -4.41 -23.76
CA LEU A 129 5.34 -4.63 -24.78
C LEU A 129 4.36 -3.46 -24.84
N ASP A 130 4.01 -3.02 -26.05
CA ASP A 130 2.95 -2.01 -26.25
C ASP A 130 1.59 -2.56 -25.78
N CYS A 131 0.78 -1.73 -25.17
CA CYS A 131 -0.56 -2.13 -24.69
C CYS A 131 -1.47 -2.62 -25.82
N ARG A 132 -1.35 -2.02 -27.01
CA ARG A 132 -2.08 -2.46 -28.22
C ARG A 132 -1.69 -3.89 -28.59
N ASP A 133 -0.38 -4.17 -28.61
CA ASP A 133 0.13 -5.51 -28.95
C ASP A 133 -0.21 -6.53 -27.85
N LEU A 134 -0.21 -6.12 -26.57
CA LEU A 134 -0.68 -6.96 -25.46
C LEU A 134 -2.15 -7.33 -25.64
N LEU A 135 -2.99 -6.37 -26.02
CA LEU A 135 -4.42 -6.61 -26.29
C LEU A 135 -4.59 -7.56 -27.49
N GLU A 136 -3.86 -7.34 -28.59
CA GLU A 136 -3.86 -8.22 -29.77
C GLU A 136 -3.51 -9.67 -29.41
N ILE A 137 -2.38 -9.86 -28.71
CA ILE A 137 -1.93 -11.19 -28.24
C ILE A 137 -2.98 -11.83 -27.33
N THR A 138 -3.64 -11.05 -26.48
CA THR A 138 -4.68 -11.53 -25.57
C THR A 138 -5.88 -12.04 -26.34
N LEU A 139 -6.42 -11.27 -27.29
CA LEU A 139 -7.58 -11.62 -28.11
C LEU A 139 -7.28 -12.82 -29.04
N GLU A 140 -6.09 -12.88 -29.63
CA GLU A 140 -5.67 -14.03 -30.42
C GLU A 140 -5.49 -15.32 -29.59
N SER A 141 -5.11 -15.19 -28.32
CA SER A 141 -4.96 -16.33 -27.41
C SER A 141 -6.28 -16.82 -26.84
N CYS A 142 -7.20 -15.88 -26.58
CA CYS A 142 -8.54 -16.13 -26.05
C CYS A 142 -9.49 -15.01 -26.49
N PRO A 143 -10.32 -15.23 -27.53
CA PRO A 143 -11.30 -14.23 -28.00
C PRO A 143 -12.34 -13.82 -26.95
N ASP A 144 -12.61 -14.69 -25.98
CA ASP A 144 -13.54 -14.43 -24.88
C ASP A 144 -12.88 -13.71 -23.68
N ALA A 145 -11.61 -13.30 -23.79
CA ALA A 145 -10.94 -12.55 -22.75
C ALA A 145 -11.56 -11.16 -22.56
N VAL A 146 -11.63 -10.70 -21.31
CA VAL A 146 -11.98 -9.32 -20.99
C VAL A 146 -10.72 -8.56 -20.64
N PHE A 147 -10.46 -7.45 -21.35
CA PHE A 147 -9.28 -6.60 -21.16
C PHE A 147 -9.70 -5.26 -20.61
N ILE A 148 -9.14 -4.87 -19.49
CA ILE A 148 -9.50 -3.65 -18.75
C ILE A 148 -8.23 -2.85 -18.43
N PRO A 149 -8.07 -1.61 -18.90
CA PRO A 149 -7.05 -0.71 -18.39
C PRO A 149 -7.23 -0.51 -16.88
N ALA A 150 -6.20 -0.83 -16.10
CA ALA A 150 -6.26 -0.83 -14.64
C ALA A 150 -6.07 0.58 -14.06
N HIS A 151 -6.78 0.91 -12.97
CA HIS A 151 -6.66 2.15 -12.16
C HIS A 151 -6.21 3.36 -12.99
N ILE A 152 -7.03 3.75 -13.96
CA ILE A 152 -6.68 4.60 -15.13
C ILE A 152 -6.11 5.97 -14.83
N TRP A 153 -6.21 6.49 -13.60
CA TRP A 153 -5.80 7.84 -13.22
C TRP A 153 -4.57 7.92 -12.31
N THR A 154 -4.05 6.81 -11.79
CA THR A 154 -2.86 6.88 -10.93
C THR A 154 -1.71 7.58 -11.67
N PRO A 155 -0.89 8.44 -11.02
CA PRO A 155 0.13 9.23 -11.70
C PRO A 155 1.14 8.41 -12.49
N HIS A 156 1.38 7.18 -12.06
CA HIS A 156 2.28 6.22 -12.69
C HIS A 156 1.55 4.93 -13.02
N PHE A 157 1.96 4.26 -14.09
CA PHE A 157 1.46 2.95 -14.51
C PHE A 157 -0.05 2.92 -14.80
N SER A 158 -0.58 3.96 -15.41
CA SER A 158 -1.99 4.03 -15.76
C SER A 158 -2.22 4.68 -17.10
N LEU A 159 -3.41 4.45 -17.67
CA LEU A 159 -3.78 4.90 -19.01
C LEU A 159 -3.72 6.43 -19.15
N PHE A 160 -4.23 7.19 -18.18
CA PHE A 160 -4.28 8.64 -18.16
C PHE A 160 -3.32 9.31 -17.18
N GLY A 161 -2.41 8.55 -16.59
CA GLY A 161 -1.49 9.03 -15.56
C GLY A 161 -0.65 10.23 -16.02
N ALA A 162 -0.49 11.23 -15.16
CA ALA A 162 0.17 12.50 -15.47
C ALA A 162 1.63 12.34 -15.94
N PHE A 163 2.34 11.30 -15.50
CA PHE A 163 3.76 11.13 -15.82
C PHE A 163 4.03 10.21 -17.01
N SER A 164 3.20 9.20 -17.24
CA SER A 164 3.49 8.15 -18.22
C SER A 164 2.29 7.72 -19.06
N GLY A 165 1.12 8.32 -18.83
CA GLY A 165 -0.11 7.99 -19.53
C GLY A 165 -0.28 8.70 -20.88
N PHE A 166 -1.46 8.54 -21.43
CA PHE A 166 -1.93 9.11 -22.68
C PHE A 166 -3.02 10.16 -22.42
N ASP A 167 -3.43 10.88 -23.43
CA ASP A 167 -4.54 11.82 -23.34
C ASP A 167 -5.86 11.19 -23.82
N THR A 168 -5.79 10.15 -24.66
CA THR A 168 -6.95 9.41 -25.17
C THR A 168 -6.70 7.91 -25.17
N ILE A 169 -7.79 7.12 -25.14
CA ILE A 169 -7.73 5.66 -25.27
C ILE A 169 -7.18 5.24 -26.63
N GLY A 170 -7.60 5.97 -27.69
CA GLY A 170 -7.14 5.72 -29.05
C GLY A 170 -5.63 5.91 -29.25
N GLU A 171 -4.98 6.82 -28.54
CA GLU A 171 -3.52 6.93 -28.55
C GLU A 171 -2.82 5.67 -28.01
N CYS A 172 -3.43 5.01 -27.04
CA CYS A 172 -2.89 3.80 -26.44
C CYS A 172 -3.15 2.57 -27.33
N PHE A 173 -4.40 2.32 -27.70
CA PHE A 173 -4.85 1.07 -28.31
C PHE A 173 -5.06 1.12 -29.83
N GLY A 174 -5.04 2.31 -30.45
CA GLY A 174 -5.14 2.49 -31.89
C GLY A 174 -6.41 1.86 -32.48
N ASP A 175 -6.22 1.03 -33.48
CA ASP A 175 -7.27 0.29 -34.21
C ASP A 175 -8.01 -0.73 -33.32
N LEU A 176 -7.43 -1.16 -32.22
CA LEU A 176 -8.04 -2.10 -31.25
C LEU A 176 -8.86 -1.41 -30.15
N THR A 177 -9.01 -0.08 -30.18
CA THR A 177 -9.79 0.66 -29.18
C THR A 177 -11.22 0.13 -29.03
N GLY A 178 -11.84 -0.37 -30.09
CA GLY A 178 -13.17 -0.95 -30.06
C GLY A 178 -13.32 -2.24 -29.22
N HIS A 179 -12.21 -2.85 -28.82
CA HIS A 179 -12.18 -4.02 -27.93
C HIS A 179 -12.05 -3.67 -26.44
N ILE A 180 -11.86 -2.39 -26.11
CA ILE A 180 -11.91 -1.90 -24.74
C ILE A 180 -13.36 -1.53 -24.43
N HIS A 181 -13.97 -2.20 -23.46
CA HIS A 181 -15.37 -2.00 -23.08
C HIS A 181 -15.53 -1.46 -21.65
N ALA A 182 -14.51 -1.63 -20.83
CA ALA A 182 -14.53 -1.20 -19.43
C ALA A 182 -13.22 -0.52 -19.04
N LEU A 183 -13.29 0.34 -18.03
CA LEU A 183 -12.17 1.04 -17.43
C LEU A 183 -12.24 0.91 -15.91
N GLU A 184 -11.11 0.72 -15.25
CA GLU A 184 -11.06 0.63 -13.80
C GLU A 184 -10.83 1.98 -13.15
N THR A 185 -11.71 2.38 -12.22
CA THR A 185 -11.60 3.61 -11.42
C THR A 185 -10.28 3.62 -10.63
N GLY A 186 -10.08 2.60 -9.81
CA GLY A 186 -8.95 2.46 -8.88
C GLY A 186 -9.04 3.46 -7.70
N LEU A 187 -8.35 3.15 -6.62
CA LEU A 187 -8.40 3.84 -5.32
C LEU A 187 -8.14 5.37 -5.33
N SER A 188 -7.88 5.97 -6.47
CA SER A 188 -7.53 7.39 -6.60
C SER A 188 -8.57 8.21 -7.35
N SER A 189 -9.61 7.58 -7.89
CA SER A 189 -10.71 8.25 -8.60
C SER A 189 -12.04 7.55 -8.36
N ASP A 190 -13.12 8.24 -8.64
CA ASP A 190 -14.49 7.73 -8.56
C ASP A 190 -15.27 8.02 -9.86
N PRO A 191 -16.46 7.44 -10.06
CA PRO A 191 -17.28 7.70 -11.23
C PRO A 191 -17.63 9.18 -11.44
N THR A 192 -17.74 9.98 -10.37
CA THR A 192 -18.03 11.42 -10.49
C THR A 192 -16.88 12.17 -11.17
N MET A 193 -15.64 11.85 -10.79
CA MET A 193 -14.45 12.41 -11.43
C MET A 193 -14.38 12.02 -12.90
N ILE A 194 -14.68 10.75 -13.24
CA ILE A 194 -14.60 10.21 -14.59
C ILE A 194 -15.70 10.77 -15.50
N CYS A 195 -16.92 10.99 -14.99
CA CYS A 195 -18.02 11.62 -15.74
C CYS A 195 -17.73 13.02 -16.27
N ARG A 196 -16.67 13.66 -15.80
CA ARG A 196 -16.21 14.95 -16.31
C ARG A 196 -15.54 14.86 -17.68
N CYS A 197 -15.20 13.65 -18.13
CA CYS A 197 -14.57 13.38 -19.43
C CYS A 197 -15.59 12.68 -20.33
N SER A 198 -16.25 13.41 -21.26
CA SER A 198 -17.30 12.85 -22.13
C SER A 198 -16.82 11.71 -23.02
N ALA A 199 -15.54 11.71 -23.38
CA ALA A 199 -14.91 10.64 -24.15
C ALA A 199 -14.94 9.26 -23.46
N LEU A 200 -15.24 9.22 -22.16
CA LEU A 200 -15.28 7.99 -21.36
C LEU A 200 -16.71 7.46 -21.13
N ASP A 201 -17.73 8.14 -21.63
CA ASP A 201 -19.15 7.76 -21.39
C ASP A 201 -19.54 6.38 -21.92
N GLY A 202 -18.89 5.91 -22.97
CA GLY A 202 -19.18 4.62 -23.59
C GLY A 202 -18.64 3.40 -22.86
N TYR A 203 -17.88 3.60 -21.78
CA TYR A 203 -17.21 2.51 -21.07
C TYR A 203 -17.93 2.17 -19.77
N THR A 204 -17.96 0.86 -19.44
CA THR A 204 -18.38 0.40 -18.13
C THR A 204 -17.28 0.75 -17.11
N LEU A 205 -17.64 1.44 -16.04
CA LEU A 205 -16.68 1.71 -14.96
C LEU A 205 -16.71 0.55 -13.98
N VAL A 206 -15.59 -0.15 -13.84
CA VAL A 206 -15.37 -1.20 -12.85
C VAL A 206 -14.50 -0.67 -11.72
N SER A 207 -14.67 -1.22 -10.53
CA SER A 207 -13.94 -0.81 -9.35
C SER A 207 -13.43 -2.05 -8.61
N ASN A 208 -12.14 -2.10 -8.29
CA ASN A 208 -11.55 -3.25 -7.64
C ASN A 208 -10.48 -2.82 -6.64
N SER A 209 -10.22 -3.65 -5.65
CA SER A 209 -9.42 -3.29 -4.48
C SER A 209 -7.92 -3.16 -4.73
N ASP A 210 -7.37 -3.73 -5.79
CA ASP A 210 -5.93 -3.92 -5.99
C ASP A 210 -5.26 -4.48 -4.72
N ALA A 211 -5.86 -5.55 -4.16
CA ALA A 211 -5.52 -6.05 -2.85
C ALA A 211 -4.14 -6.69 -2.80
N HIS A 212 -3.26 -6.16 -1.95
CA HIS A 212 -1.92 -6.66 -1.65
C HIS A 212 -1.87 -7.46 -0.33
N SER A 213 -3.01 -7.70 0.30
CA SER A 213 -3.21 -8.59 1.45
C SER A 213 -4.68 -9.01 1.53
N PRO A 214 -5.01 -10.20 2.10
CA PRO A 214 -6.39 -10.69 2.13
C PRO A 214 -7.37 -9.76 2.85
N SER A 215 -6.93 -9.05 3.89
CA SER A 215 -7.74 -8.09 4.63
C SER A 215 -8.13 -6.84 3.82
N LYS A 216 -7.47 -6.59 2.70
CA LYS A 216 -7.74 -5.44 1.82
C LYS A 216 -8.70 -5.76 0.66
N LEU A 217 -9.17 -7.00 0.55
CA LEU A 217 -10.26 -7.35 -0.36
C LEU A 217 -11.45 -6.41 -0.19
N GLY A 218 -12.08 -6.04 -1.27
CA GLY A 218 -13.30 -5.24 -1.27
C GLY A 218 -13.14 -3.80 -0.76
N ARG A 219 -11.92 -3.21 -0.78
CA ARG A 219 -11.84 -1.75 -0.58
C ARG A 219 -12.59 -1.01 -1.67
N GLU A 220 -12.59 -1.57 -2.86
CA GLU A 220 -13.44 -1.28 -3.99
C GLU A 220 -14.00 -2.58 -4.53
N ALA A 221 -15.20 -2.54 -5.12
CA ALA A 221 -15.86 -3.73 -5.65
C ALA A 221 -16.98 -3.37 -6.63
N ASN A 222 -17.45 -4.37 -7.37
CA ASN A 222 -18.53 -4.27 -8.33
C ASN A 222 -19.80 -4.92 -7.78
N LEU A 223 -20.95 -4.34 -8.11
CA LEU A 223 -22.27 -4.85 -7.80
C LEU A 223 -22.87 -5.47 -9.07
N LEU A 224 -23.08 -6.77 -9.07
CA LEU A 224 -23.55 -7.52 -10.23
C LEU A 224 -24.88 -8.20 -9.93
N ASP A 225 -25.80 -8.11 -10.87
CA ASP A 225 -27.11 -8.79 -10.84
C ASP A 225 -27.25 -9.69 -12.07
N THR A 226 -26.41 -10.72 -12.11
CA THR A 226 -26.30 -11.70 -13.18
C THR A 226 -26.33 -13.12 -12.63
N GLY A 227 -26.46 -14.11 -13.49
CA GLY A 227 -26.11 -15.48 -13.15
C GLY A 227 -24.62 -15.64 -12.84
N LEU A 228 -24.27 -16.64 -12.05
CA LEU A 228 -22.88 -16.99 -11.76
C LEU A 228 -22.31 -17.81 -12.92
N SER A 229 -21.64 -17.14 -13.86
CA SER A 229 -20.79 -17.75 -14.88
C SER A 229 -19.83 -16.70 -15.44
N TYR A 230 -18.72 -17.13 -16.01
CA TYR A 230 -17.79 -16.23 -16.70
C TYR A 230 -18.46 -15.46 -17.84
N ARG A 231 -19.30 -16.13 -18.62
CA ARG A 231 -20.03 -15.53 -19.74
C ARG A 231 -20.92 -14.36 -19.29
N GLU A 232 -21.69 -14.55 -18.22
CA GLU A 232 -22.55 -13.50 -17.68
C GLU A 232 -21.74 -12.34 -17.08
N LEU A 233 -20.63 -12.65 -16.39
CA LEU A 233 -19.70 -11.65 -15.90
C LEU A 233 -19.09 -10.82 -17.04
N ALA A 234 -18.56 -11.48 -18.07
CA ALA A 234 -17.98 -10.83 -19.24
C ALA A 234 -19.00 -9.94 -19.96
N ARG A 235 -20.23 -10.45 -20.17
CA ARG A 235 -21.34 -9.67 -20.75
C ARG A 235 -21.64 -8.43 -19.91
N ALA A 236 -21.74 -8.56 -18.61
CA ALA A 236 -22.02 -7.43 -17.72
C ALA A 236 -20.93 -6.36 -17.79
N ILE A 237 -19.67 -6.76 -17.84
CA ILE A 237 -18.55 -5.81 -17.97
C ILE A 237 -18.52 -5.17 -19.36
N GLN A 238 -18.73 -5.93 -20.43
CA GLN A 238 -18.62 -5.46 -21.81
C GLN A 238 -19.82 -4.61 -22.26
N THR A 239 -21.03 -4.95 -21.82
CA THR A 239 -22.26 -4.28 -22.27
C THR A 239 -22.92 -3.43 -21.19
N GLY A 240 -22.53 -3.67 -19.95
CA GLY A 240 -23.17 -3.11 -18.79
C GLY A 240 -24.51 -3.75 -18.40
N GLU A 241 -25.02 -4.72 -19.12
CA GLU A 241 -26.26 -5.42 -18.77
C GLU A 241 -26.04 -6.29 -17.54
N GLY A 242 -26.82 -6.09 -16.48
CA GLY A 242 -26.61 -6.75 -15.18
C GLY A 242 -25.49 -6.14 -14.33
N PHE A 243 -24.81 -5.11 -14.80
CA PHE A 243 -23.87 -4.34 -13.98
C PHE A 243 -24.65 -3.25 -13.23
N HIS A 244 -24.80 -3.41 -11.92
CA HIS A 244 -25.67 -2.54 -11.12
C HIS A 244 -24.96 -1.24 -10.69
N GLY A 245 -23.69 -1.31 -10.33
CA GLY A 245 -22.91 -0.17 -9.87
C GLY A 245 -21.62 -0.60 -9.18
N THR A 246 -21.01 0.32 -8.43
CA THR A 246 -19.73 0.08 -7.74
C THR A 246 -19.76 0.47 -6.26
N ILE A 247 -18.84 -0.12 -5.53
CA ILE A 247 -18.42 0.31 -4.19
C ILE A 247 -17.05 0.94 -4.38
N GLU A 248 -16.93 2.20 -4.00
CA GLU A 248 -15.72 2.99 -4.20
C GLU A 248 -15.02 3.25 -2.87
N PHE A 249 -13.72 3.42 -2.94
CA PHE A 249 -12.93 4.08 -1.91
C PHE A 249 -13.09 5.60 -2.02
N PHE A 250 -12.83 6.35 -0.97
CA PHE A 250 -12.82 7.81 -1.09
C PHE A 250 -11.53 8.25 -1.79
N PRO A 251 -11.58 8.86 -2.99
CA PRO A 251 -10.38 9.25 -3.72
C PRO A 251 -9.44 10.17 -2.92
N GLU A 252 -10.01 10.95 -1.99
CA GLU A 252 -9.24 11.84 -1.11
C GLU A 252 -8.30 11.09 -0.18
N GLU A 253 -8.55 9.82 0.16
CA GLU A 253 -7.60 8.99 0.92
C GLU A 253 -6.38 8.59 0.08
N GLY A 254 -6.49 8.63 -1.24
CA GLY A 254 -5.42 8.28 -2.18
C GLY A 254 -4.17 9.15 -1.98
N LYS A 255 -2.99 8.53 -2.07
CA LYS A 255 -1.67 9.18 -1.86
C LYS A 255 -1.37 10.37 -2.79
N TYR A 256 -2.12 10.51 -3.87
CA TYR A 256 -1.85 11.46 -4.95
C TYR A 256 -3.11 12.20 -5.38
N HIS A 257 -4.09 12.36 -4.50
CA HIS A 257 -5.36 12.99 -4.87
C HIS A 257 -5.17 14.45 -5.29
N PHE A 258 -4.52 15.26 -4.44
CA PHE A 258 -4.19 16.66 -4.73
C PHE A 258 -2.73 16.81 -5.17
N ASP A 259 -2.44 17.98 -5.78
CA ASP A 259 -1.06 18.40 -6.04
C ASP A 259 -0.33 18.65 -4.73
N GLY A 260 0.97 18.36 -4.70
CA GLY A 260 1.67 18.60 -3.47
C GLY A 260 3.19 18.51 -3.54
N HIS A 261 3.79 18.93 -2.43
CA HIS A 261 5.18 18.73 -2.13
C HIS A 261 5.33 18.31 -0.66
N ARG A 262 5.40 17.03 -0.42
CA ARG A 262 5.38 16.41 0.91
C ARG A 262 6.44 16.95 1.86
N ASN A 263 7.66 17.14 1.37
CA ASN A 263 8.77 17.64 2.19
C ASN A 263 8.55 19.05 2.74
N CYS A 264 7.68 19.83 2.10
CA CYS A 264 7.32 21.19 2.54
C CYS A 264 5.93 21.26 3.19
N GLY A 265 5.21 20.14 3.31
CA GLY A 265 3.85 20.10 3.83
C GLY A 265 2.82 20.83 2.94
N VAL A 266 3.12 21.00 1.66
CA VAL A 266 2.27 21.74 0.70
C VAL A 266 1.31 20.77 0.04
N CYS A 267 -0.01 21.03 0.21
CA CYS A 267 -1.12 20.33 -0.42
C CYS A 267 -2.03 21.39 -1.08
N LEU A 268 -2.20 21.33 -2.39
CA LEU A 268 -2.93 22.32 -3.16
C LEU A 268 -3.99 21.65 -4.04
N SER A 269 -5.18 22.27 -4.11
CA SER A 269 -6.15 21.90 -5.16
C SER A 269 -5.60 22.27 -6.55
N PRO A 270 -6.11 21.66 -7.64
CA PRO A 270 -5.65 21.96 -9.01
C PRO A 270 -5.59 23.45 -9.31
N VAL A 271 -6.65 24.19 -9.01
CA VAL A 271 -6.75 25.64 -9.21
C VAL A 271 -5.65 26.41 -8.47
N LYS A 272 -5.36 26.02 -7.23
CA LYS A 272 -4.28 26.65 -6.44
C LYS A 272 -2.89 26.28 -6.95
N ALA A 273 -2.73 25.05 -7.43
CA ALA A 273 -1.47 24.61 -8.00
C ALA A 273 -1.16 25.32 -9.33
N GLU A 274 -2.17 25.54 -10.19
CA GLU A 274 -2.03 26.34 -11.40
C GLU A 274 -1.70 27.81 -11.09
N ALA A 275 -2.40 28.42 -10.13
CA ALA A 275 -2.11 29.77 -9.68
C ALA A 275 -0.68 29.92 -9.12
N ALA A 276 -0.12 28.85 -8.55
CA ALA A 276 1.28 28.78 -8.11
C ALA A 276 2.26 28.44 -9.25
N GLY A 277 1.81 28.33 -10.51
CA GLY A 277 2.64 27.96 -11.66
C GLY A 277 3.19 26.54 -11.61
N GLY A 278 2.53 25.61 -10.90
CA GLY A 278 2.95 24.21 -10.73
C GLY A 278 4.20 24.04 -9.87
N VAL A 279 4.58 25.06 -9.09
CA VAL A 279 5.75 25.03 -8.21
C VAL A 279 5.37 25.19 -6.74
N CYS A 280 6.15 24.58 -5.88
CA CYS A 280 5.97 24.66 -4.44
C CYS A 280 6.25 26.10 -3.94
N PRO A 281 5.30 26.78 -3.29
CA PRO A 281 5.47 28.15 -2.82
C PRO A 281 6.51 28.30 -1.70
N VAL A 282 6.94 27.18 -1.10
CA VAL A 282 7.93 27.17 -0.02
C VAL A 282 9.36 27.02 -0.55
N CYS A 283 9.60 26.14 -1.55
CA CYS A 283 10.97 25.83 -1.98
C CYS A 283 11.19 26.00 -3.50
N GLY A 284 10.18 26.39 -4.28
CA GLY A 284 10.27 26.60 -5.73
C GLY A 284 10.41 25.33 -6.58
N LYS A 285 10.45 24.13 -5.99
CA LYS A 285 10.50 22.87 -6.74
C LYS A 285 9.15 22.56 -7.37
N ARG A 286 9.14 21.80 -8.45
CA ARG A 286 7.89 21.34 -9.09
C ARG A 286 7.02 20.57 -8.09
N LEU A 287 5.73 20.82 -8.12
CA LEU A 287 4.73 20.02 -7.40
C LEU A 287 4.58 18.65 -8.08
N THR A 288 4.29 17.63 -7.29
CA THR A 288 3.79 16.36 -7.82
C THR A 288 2.34 16.58 -8.24
N THR A 289 2.04 16.38 -9.51
CA THR A 289 0.70 16.54 -10.07
C THR A 289 -0.22 15.46 -9.51
N GLY A 290 -1.32 15.89 -8.93
CA GLY A 290 -2.35 15.01 -8.37
C GLY A 290 -3.29 14.43 -9.43
N VAL A 291 -4.04 13.40 -9.02
CA VAL A 291 -5.04 12.75 -9.87
C VAL A 291 -6.14 13.73 -10.28
N LEU A 292 -6.66 14.50 -9.31
CA LEU A 292 -7.73 15.47 -9.60
C LEU A 292 -7.27 16.54 -10.62
N HIS A 293 -6.02 16.98 -10.54
CA HIS A 293 -5.46 17.93 -11.52
C HIS A 293 -5.38 17.29 -12.91
N ARG A 294 -4.99 16.02 -13.00
CA ARG A 294 -4.96 15.34 -14.29
C ARG A 294 -6.36 15.15 -14.89
N VAL A 295 -7.36 14.85 -14.06
CA VAL A 295 -8.77 14.83 -14.47
C VAL A 295 -9.19 16.20 -15.00
N GLU A 296 -8.86 17.31 -14.28
CA GLU A 296 -9.13 18.68 -14.75
C GLU A 296 -8.56 18.96 -16.13
N GLN A 297 -7.33 18.52 -16.39
CA GLN A 297 -6.67 18.72 -17.70
C GLN A 297 -7.38 18.03 -18.87
N LEU A 298 -8.07 16.91 -18.63
CA LEU A 298 -8.75 16.13 -19.65
C LEU A 298 -10.28 16.33 -19.64
N ALA A 299 -10.81 16.98 -18.61
CA ALA A 299 -12.24 17.21 -18.44
C ALA A 299 -12.77 18.23 -19.46
N ASP A 300 -13.90 17.92 -20.06
CA ASP A 300 -14.69 18.80 -20.93
C ASP A 300 -16.05 19.17 -20.31
N ARG A 301 -16.29 18.76 -19.07
CA ARG A 301 -17.51 19.02 -18.29
C ARG A 301 -17.16 19.62 -16.91
N PRO A 302 -18.06 20.46 -16.34
CA PRO A 302 -17.80 21.11 -15.06
C PRO A 302 -17.73 20.13 -13.89
N GLU A 303 -17.11 20.54 -12.80
CA GLU A 303 -17.15 19.82 -11.53
C GLU A 303 -18.61 19.63 -11.07
N GLY A 304 -18.91 18.45 -10.54
CA GLY A 304 -20.26 18.09 -10.08
C GLY A 304 -21.22 17.66 -11.20
N TYR A 305 -20.77 17.59 -12.45
CA TYR A 305 -21.60 17.02 -13.52
C TYR A 305 -21.91 15.56 -13.23
N VAL A 306 -23.18 15.20 -13.30
CA VAL A 306 -23.66 13.82 -13.20
C VAL A 306 -24.36 13.43 -14.50
N ARG A 307 -23.90 12.38 -15.11
CA ARG A 307 -24.50 11.84 -16.32
C ARG A 307 -25.89 11.25 -16.00
N PRO A 308 -26.94 11.50 -16.83
CA PRO A 308 -28.32 11.05 -16.55
C PRO A 308 -28.46 9.52 -16.41
N ASP A 309 -27.63 8.77 -17.13
CA ASP A 309 -27.59 7.32 -17.15
C ASP A 309 -26.43 6.72 -16.34
N ALA A 310 -25.79 7.53 -15.49
CA ALA A 310 -24.72 7.07 -14.62
C ALA A 310 -25.23 5.98 -13.66
N ARG A 311 -24.44 4.92 -13.53
CA ARG A 311 -24.74 3.87 -12.56
C ARG A 311 -24.50 4.37 -11.15
N PRO A 312 -25.27 3.90 -10.16
CA PRO A 312 -25.06 4.28 -8.78
C PRO A 312 -23.72 3.74 -8.27
N PHE A 313 -23.11 4.50 -7.38
CA PHE A 313 -21.97 4.05 -6.60
C PHE A 313 -22.09 4.50 -5.15
N GLY A 314 -21.38 3.85 -4.27
CA GLY A 314 -21.33 4.22 -2.85
C GLY A 314 -19.90 4.22 -2.33
N SER A 315 -19.43 5.35 -1.81
CA SER A 315 -18.10 5.42 -1.21
C SER A 315 -18.11 4.90 0.22
N LEU A 316 -17.23 3.96 0.53
CA LEU A 316 -17.14 3.31 1.83
C LEU A 316 -15.72 3.39 2.40
N VAL A 317 -15.65 3.37 3.72
CA VAL A 317 -14.44 3.14 4.51
C VAL A 317 -14.53 1.73 5.11
N PRO A 318 -13.48 0.90 5.08
CA PRO A 318 -13.50 -0.43 5.68
C PRO A 318 -13.96 -0.43 7.14
N LEU A 319 -14.76 -1.41 7.54
CA LEU A 319 -15.32 -1.49 8.90
C LEU A 319 -14.27 -1.38 10.03
N PRO A 320 -13.06 -1.97 9.94
CA PRO A 320 -12.03 -1.75 10.94
C PRO A 320 -11.60 -0.27 11.09
N GLU A 321 -11.66 0.51 10.02
CA GLU A 321 -11.34 1.94 10.04
C GLU A 321 -12.48 2.75 10.67
N VAL A 322 -13.74 2.40 10.35
CA VAL A 322 -14.93 2.94 11.04
C VAL A 322 -14.88 2.69 12.55
N LEU A 323 -14.50 1.46 12.94
CA LEU A 323 -14.38 1.10 14.36
C LEU A 323 -13.24 1.87 15.05
N ALA A 324 -12.13 2.05 14.37
CA ALA A 324 -10.99 2.81 14.87
C ALA A 324 -11.33 4.28 15.06
N ASP A 325 -11.96 4.91 14.09
CA ASP A 325 -12.39 6.32 14.17
C ASP A 325 -13.43 6.51 15.29
N SER A 326 -14.41 5.62 15.37
CA SER A 326 -15.47 5.70 16.39
C SER A 326 -14.99 5.43 17.83
N ALA A 327 -13.95 4.61 18.00
CA ALA A 327 -13.40 4.24 19.31
C ALA A 327 -12.18 5.09 19.72
N GLY A 328 -11.58 5.81 18.78
CA GLY A 328 -10.34 6.55 18.99
C GLY A 328 -9.11 5.61 19.08
N GLY A 329 -8.85 4.79 18.06
CA GLY A 329 -7.78 3.81 18.06
C GLY A 329 -7.12 3.60 16.70
N SER A 330 -6.39 2.51 16.54
CA SER A 330 -5.81 2.07 15.26
C SER A 330 -6.65 0.96 14.65
N ALA A 331 -6.92 1.02 13.34
CA ALA A 331 -7.64 -0.02 12.59
C ALA A 331 -6.98 -1.41 12.70
N THR A 332 -5.67 -1.47 12.91
CA THR A 332 -4.90 -2.70 13.11
C THR A 332 -4.76 -3.11 14.57
N GLY A 333 -5.41 -2.37 15.49
CA GLY A 333 -5.32 -2.62 16.93
C GLY A 333 -6.09 -3.88 17.36
N LYS A 334 -5.55 -4.65 18.31
CA LYS A 334 -6.21 -5.87 18.82
C LYS A 334 -7.64 -5.65 19.33
N LYS A 335 -7.93 -4.49 19.92
CA LYS A 335 -9.28 -4.14 20.39
C LYS A 335 -10.25 -3.94 19.24
N VAL A 336 -9.81 -3.29 18.18
CA VAL A 336 -10.59 -3.10 16.94
C VAL A 336 -10.83 -4.45 16.28
N GLY A 337 -9.79 -5.29 16.15
CA GLY A 337 -9.94 -6.64 15.60
C GLY A 337 -10.95 -7.49 16.38
N ALA A 338 -10.87 -7.52 17.71
CA ALA A 338 -11.85 -8.27 18.53
C ALA A 338 -13.28 -7.75 18.36
N LYS A 339 -13.46 -6.42 18.24
CA LYS A 339 -14.78 -5.81 18.01
C LYS A 339 -15.30 -6.10 16.60
N TYR A 340 -14.41 -6.12 15.62
CA TYR A 340 -14.72 -6.49 14.25
C TYR A 340 -15.27 -7.92 14.18
N GLU A 341 -14.56 -8.91 14.76
CA GLU A 341 -15.02 -10.30 14.77
C GLU A 341 -16.38 -10.46 15.49
N ALA A 342 -16.56 -9.79 16.62
CA ALA A 342 -17.83 -9.83 17.35
C ALA A 342 -19.00 -9.23 16.55
N LEU A 343 -18.74 -8.20 15.73
CA LEU A 343 -19.76 -7.61 14.86
C LEU A 343 -20.11 -8.52 13.68
N LEU A 344 -19.12 -9.16 13.07
CA LEU A 344 -19.37 -10.13 12.01
C LEU A 344 -20.20 -11.33 12.51
N GLU A 345 -19.93 -11.81 13.72
CA GLU A 345 -20.69 -12.89 14.35
C GLU A 345 -22.14 -12.47 14.66
N ALA A 346 -22.33 -11.23 15.10
CA ALA A 346 -23.65 -10.72 15.52
C ALA A 346 -24.53 -10.23 14.36
N LEU A 347 -23.96 -9.62 13.34
CA LEU A 347 -24.68 -8.85 12.32
C LEU A 347 -24.42 -9.31 10.89
N GLY A 348 -23.54 -10.30 10.68
CA GLY A 348 -23.18 -10.80 9.36
C GLY A 348 -21.98 -10.10 8.73
N PRO A 349 -21.76 -10.27 7.41
CA PRO A 349 -20.56 -9.82 6.73
C PRO A 349 -20.42 -8.29 6.68
N GLU A 350 -19.16 -7.84 6.50
CA GLU A 350 -18.78 -6.43 6.58
C GLU A 350 -19.62 -5.52 5.66
N PHE A 351 -19.84 -5.89 4.41
CA PHE A 351 -20.63 -5.07 3.49
C PHE A 351 -22.10 -4.96 3.90
N SER A 352 -22.70 -6.02 4.45
CA SER A 352 -24.05 -5.92 4.99
C SER A 352 -24.11 -4.96 6.18
N ILE A 353 -23.13 -5.01 7.08
CA ILE A 353 -23.03 -4.08 8.22
C ILE A 353 -22.87 -2.64 7.73
N LEU A 354 -22.00 -2.40 6.76
CA LEU A 354 -21.74 -1.05 6.28
C LEU A 354 -22.90 -0.46 5.46
N ARG A 355 -23.69 -1.29 4.75
CA ARG A 355 -24.66 -0.83 3.77
C ARG A 355 -26.13 -1.06 4.15
N GLU A 356 -26.46 -2.17 4.80
CA GLU A 356 -27.82 -2.69 4.86
C GLU A 356 -28.39 -2.82 6.28
N VAL A 357 -27.59 -3.35 7.22
CA VAL A 357 -28.04 -3.62 8.61
C VAL A 357 -28.64 -2.36 9.23
N PRO A 358 -29.84 -2.43 9.88
CA PRO A 358 -30.46 -1.32 10.55
C PRO A 358 -29.54 -0.65 11.59
N LEU A 359 -29.59 0.68 11.68
CA LEU A 359 -28.73 1.44 12.59
C LEU A 359 -28.99 1.12 14.07
N GLU A 360 -30.20 0.72 14.41
CA GLU A 360 -30.60 0.27 15.73
C GLU A 360 -29.88 -1.00 16.15
N ASP A 361 -29.73 -1.97 15.25
CA ASP A 361 -29.02 -3.22 15.48
C ASP A 361 -27.52 -2.97 15.64
N ILE A 362 -26.97 -2.09 14.80
CA ILE A 362 -25.57 -1.63 14.92
C ILE A 362 -25.36 -0.92 16.25
N ARG A 363 -26.29 -0.08 16.67
CA ARG A 363 -26.23 0.62 17.96
C ARG A 363 -26.25 -0.35 19.13
N ALA A 364 -27.10 -1.37 19.07
CA ALA A 364 -27.18 -2.41 20.10
C ALA A 364 -25.89 -3.24 20.20
N ALA A 365 -25.29 -3.62 19.05
CA ALA A 365 -24.10 -4.46 19.00
C ALA A 365 -22.77 -3.70 19.23
N ALA A 366 -22.67 -2.45 18.72
CA ALA A 366 -21.40 -1.70 18.66
C ALA A 366 -21.39 -0.38 19.43
N GLY A 367 -22.57 0.08 19.88
CA GLY A 367 -22.76 1.35 20.59
C GLY A 367 -23.00 2.56 19.66
N PRO A 368 -23.35 3.72 20.24
CA PRO A 368 -23.87 4.87 19.50
C PRO A 368 -22.83 5.51 18.57
N CYS A 369 -21.55 5.55 18.95
CA CYS A 369 -20.52 6.14 18.11
C CYS A 369 -20.34 5.38 16.78
N VAL A 370 -20.37 4.03 16.81
CA VAL A 370 -20.23 3.22 15.59
C VAL A 370 -21.48 3.35 14.72
N ALA A 371 -22.67 3.31 15.32
CA ALA A 371 -23.92 3.50 14.60
C ALA A 371 -23.99 4.89 13.92
N GLU A 372 -23.59 5.95 14.60
CA GLU A 372 -23.54 7.29 14.03
C GLU A 372 -22.46 7.41 12.94
N GLY A 373 -21.27 6.80 13.14
CA GLY A 373 -20.22 6.74 12.12
C GLY A 373 -20.72 6.07 10.83
N ILE A 374 -21.40 4.92 10.94
CA ILE A 374 -21.97 4.22 9.78
C ILE A 374 -23.13 5.02 9.16
N ARG A 375 -23.97 5.66 9.96
CA ARG A 375 -25.02 6.55 9.45
C ARG A 375 -24.44 7.67 8.58
N ARG A 376 -23.40 8.35 9.08
CA ARG A 376 -22.73 9.42 8.33
C ARG A 376 -22.06 8.89 7.07
N LEU A 377 -21.41 7.74 7.16
CA LEU A 377 -20.79 7.09 6.01
C LEU A 377 -21.82 6.81 4.92
N ARG A 378 -22.95 6.17 5.26
CA ARG A 378 -24.06 5.92 4.33
C ARG A 378 -24.67 7.18 3.73
N ALA A 379 -24.65 8.29 4.48
CA ALA A 379 -25.16 9.60 4.03
C ALA A 379 -24.09 10.46 3.31
N GLY A 380 -22.86 9.99 3.18
CA GLY A 380 -21.75 10.77 2.63
C GLY A 380 -21.31 11.97 3.49
N GLN A 381 -21.77 12.02 4.76
CA GLN A 381 -21.51 13.11 5.71
C GLN A 381 -20.18 12.89 6.44
N VAL A 382 -19.10 12.95 5.71
CA VAL A 382 -17.75 12.70 6.21
C VAL A 382 -16.83 13.90 5.97
N VAL A 383 -15.84 14.07 6.84
CA VAL A 383 -14.81 15.10 6.65
C VAL A 383 -13.65 14.48 5.86
N ARG A 384 -13.34 15.07 4.71
CA ARG A 384 -12.35 14.58 3.78
C ARG A 384 -11.08 15.42 3.87
N LYS A 385 -9.96 14.81 4.21
CA LYS A 385 -8.62 15.41 4.21
C LYS A 385 -7.80 14.78 3.08
N PRO A 386 -7.57 15.49 1.96
CA PRO A 386 -6.97 14.88 0.79
C PRO A 386 -5.51 14.51 0.98
N GLY A 387 -5.13 13.34 0.43
CA GLY A 387 -3.74 12.93 0.31
C GLY A 387 -3.02 13.63 -0.84
N TYR A 388 -1.69 13.68 -0.77
CA TYR A 388 -0.85 14.35 -1.77
C TYR A 388 0.59 13.86 -1.71
N ASP A 389 1.28 13.84 -2.82
CA ASP A 389 2.72 13.56 -2.95
C ASP A 389 3.22 12.38 -2.09
N GLY A 390 2.49 11.25 -2.16
CA GLY A 390 2.80 10.03 -1.43
C GLY A 390 2.33 9.99 0.04
N ALA A 391 1.67 11.04 0.53
CA ALA A 391 0.99 11.03 1.83
C ALA A 391 -0.48 10.62 1.66
N TYR A 392 -0.93 9.67 2.47
CA TYR A 392 -2.35 9.28 2.49
C TYR A 392 -3.22 10.41 3.03
N GLY A 393 -4.43 10.54 2.48
CA GLY A 393 -5.48 11.32 3.10
C GLY A 393 -6.18 10.60 4.25
N VAL A 394 -7.18 11.23 4.80
CA VAL A 394 -7.94 10.70 5.96
C VAL A 394 -9.42 11.06 5.81
N ILE A 395 -10.28 10.09 6.05
CA ILE A 395 -11.72 10.30 6.20
C ILE A 395 -12.04 10.25 7.69
N GLU A 396 -12.61 11.34 8.22
CA GLU A 396 -13.07 11.42 9.60
C GLU A 396 -14.59 11.34 9.64
N LEU A 397 -15.12 10.39 10.41
CA LEU A 397 -16.56 10.17 10.60
C LEU A 397 -17.07 10.98 11.79
N LEU A 398 -16.29 11.06 12.86
CA LEU A 398 -16.64 11.74 14.10
C LEU A 398 -15.45 12.53 14.64
N SER A 399 -15.66 13.78 14.99
CA SER A 399 -14.68 14.55 15.75
C SER A 399 -14.51 14.01 17.18
N PRO A 400 -13.40 14.29 17.86
CA PRO A 400 -13.20 13.90 19.26
C PRO A 400 -14.31 14.41 20.20
N ALA A 401 -14.82 15.63 20.00
CA ALA A 401 -15.90 16.21 20.80
C ALA A 401 -17.21 15.43 20.61
N GLU A 402 -17.61 15.16 19.38
CA GLU A 402 -18.82 14.38 19.08
C GLU A 402 -18.76 12.97 19.64
N ARG A 403 -17.58 12.33 19.65
CA ARG A 403 -17.42 11.02 20.29
C ARG A 403 -17.67 11.05 21.80
N GLU A 404 -17.21 12.09 22.49
CA GLU A 404 -17.44 12.25 23.92
C GLU A 404 -18.90 12.58 24.22
N ASP A 405 -19.53 13.44 23.42
CA ASP A 405 -20.97 13.78 23.56
C ASP A 405 -21.86 12.53 23.38
N LEU A 406 -21.57 11.70 22.37
CA LEU A 406 -22.32 10.46 22.13
C LEU A 406 -22.12 9.43 23.25
N LYS A 407 -20.95 9.37 23.88
CA LYS A 407 -20.70 8.54 25.06
C LYS A 407 -21.40 9.11 26.29
N GLY A 408 -21.41 10.44 26.47
CA GLY A 408 -22.07 11.13 27.58
C GLY A 408 -23.58 10.97 27.55
N GLN A 409 -24.22 10.99 26.37
CA GLN A 409 -25.66 10.75 26.24
C GLN A 409 -26.10 9.38 26.74
N VAL A 410 -25.29 8.33 26.55
CA VAL A 410 -25.59 7.00 27.10
C VAL A 410 -25.58 6.97 28.62
N SER A 411 -24.73 7.78 29.25
CA SER A 411 -24.68 7.91 30.73
C SER A 411 -25.88 8.64 31.30
N LEU A 412 -26.47 9.58 30.54
CA LEU A 412 -27.58 10.41 31.01
C LEU A 412 -28.97 9.73 30.88
N PHE A 413 -29.14 8.79 29.97
CA PHE A 413 -30.41 8.10 29.70
C PHE A 413 -30.49 6.65 30.22
N GLY A 414 -29.52 6.20 31.02
CA GLY A 414 -29.63 5.01 31.88
C GLY A 414 -29.98 3.70 31.21
N VAL A 415 -29.62 3.49 29.94
CA VAL A 415 -29.73 2.17 29.28
C VAL A 415 -28.44 1.42 29.47
N GLU A 416 -28.27 0.76 30.62
CA GLU A 416 -27.29 -0.28 30.79
C GLU A 416 -27.65 -1.46 29.85
N ALA A 417 -26.73 -1.84 28.97
CA ALA A 417 -26.83 -3.09 28.25
C ALA A 417 -26.92 -4.27 29.26
N PRO A 418 -27.78 -5.27 29.04
CA PRO A 418 -27.92 -6.38 29.97
C PRO A 418 -26.59 -7.11 30.13
N LYS A 419 -26.02 -7.08 31.33
CA LYS A 419 -24.89 -7.91 31.73
C LYS A 419 -25.29 -9.37 31.59
N ALA A 420 -24.70 -10.08 30.64
CA ALA A 420 -24.86 -11.52 30.52
C ALA A 420 -24.53 -12.19 31.86
N ALA A 421 -25.53 -12.88 32.40
CA ALA A 421 -25.42 -13.60 33.67
C ALA A 421 -24.31 -14.65 33.59
N LYS A 422 -23.27 -14.50 34.39
CA LYS A 422 -22.23 -15.50 34.57
C LYS A 422 -22.83 -16.71 35.32
N THR A 423 -23.16 -17.76 34.60
CA THR A 423 -23.40 -19.07 35.22
C THR A 423 -22.07 -19.60 35.75
N ALA A 424 -22.03 -19.73 37.06
CA ALA A 424 -20.91 -20.34 37.76
C ALA A 424 -20.76 -21.82 37.36
N ARG A 425 -19.67 -22.20 36.72
CA ARG A 425 -19.19 -23.59 36.66
C ARG A 425 -17.86 -23.70 37.35
N GLY A 426 -17.81 -24.73 38.19
CA GLY A 426 -16.85 -25.01 39.25
C GLY A 426 -15.39 -24.99 38.83
N ARG A 427 -14.60 -24.52 39.77
CA ARG A 427 -13.13 -24.59 39.81
C ARG A 427 -12.64 -26.04 39.83
N VAL A 428 -11.85 -26.39 38.82
CA VAL A 428 -10.86 -27.46 38.97
C VAL A 428 -9.49 -26.78 38.93
N ALA A 429 -8.75 -26.93 40.02
CA ALA A 429 -7.42 -26.38 40.18
C ALA A 429 -6.41 -27.13 39.30
N LYS A 430 -5.54 -26.43 38.59
CA LYS A 430 -4.29 -26.95 38.06
C LYS A 430 -3.14 -26.01 38.45
N PRO A 431 -1.93 -26.57 38.63
CA PRO A 431 -0.90 -25.95 39.46
C PRO A 431 -0.17 -24.79 38.78
N ALA A 432 0.35 -23.92 39.63
CA ALA A 432 1.10 -22.72 39.32
C ALA A 432 2.30 -22.98 38.39
N ARG A 433 2.38 -22.21 37.31
CA ARG A 433 3.63 -21.86 36.67
C ARG A 433 3.72 -20.34 36.70
N SER A 434 4.75 -19.87 37.35
CA SER A 434 5.17 -18.48 37.41
C SER A 434 5.51 -17.98 36.03
N GLY A 435 4.80 -16.94 35.54
CA GLY A 435 5.06 -16.21 34.34
C GLY A 435 4.22 -14.94 34.39
N GLU A 436 4.85 -13.83 34.64
CA GLU A 436 4.22 -12.52 34.77
C GLU A 436 3.50 -12.13 33.47
N GLU A 437 2.18 -11.97 33.56
CA GLU A 437 1.36 -11.40 32.52
C GLU A 437 1.64 -9.91 32.38
N GLY A 438 2.11 -9.51 31.19
CA GLY A 438 2.31 -8.11 30.84
C GLY A 438 0.98 -7.38 30.64
N ALA A 439 0.63 -6.51 31.58
CA ALA A 439 -0.40 -5.51 31.42
C ALA A 439 -0.02 -4.51 30.33
N ALA A 440 -1.00 -4.04 29.54
CA ALA A 440 -0.82 -2.98 28.53
C ALA A 440 -0.30 -1.68 29.20
N PRO A 441 0.65 -0.95 28.58
CA PRO A 441 1.34 0.15 29.23
C PRO A 441 0.52 1.44 29.21
N THR A 442 -0.04 1.78 30.33
CA THR A 442 -0.21 3.17 30.71
C THR A 442 1.08 3.61 31.38
N GLY A 443 1.98 4.30 30.65
CA GLY A 443 3.01 5.18 31.18
C GLY A 443 4.03 4.59 32.16
N GLY A 444 4.80 3.55 31.80
CA GLY A 444 5.93 3.11 32.59
C GLY A 444 6.69 1.93 31.99
N LEU A 445 8.02 1.94 32.07
CA LEU A 445 8.88 0.81 31.69
C LEU A 445 8.61 -0.39 32.61
N ASN A 446 8.58 -1.61 32.05
CA ASN A 446 8.66 -2.82 32.87
C ASN A 446 10.07 -2.99 33.48
N GLY A 447 10.26 -3.97 34.38
CA GLY A 447 11.51 -4.19 35.08
C GLY A 447 12.72 -4.34 34.13
N ALA A 448 12.61 -5.22 33.11
CA ALA A 448 13.68 -5.45 32.14
C ALA A 448 13.98 -4.21 31.27
N GLN A 449 12.95 -3.51 30.81
CA GLN A 449 13.10 -2.27 30.05
C GLN A 449 13.77 -1.17 30.89
N ARG A 450 13.43 -1.08 32.18
CA ARG A 450 14.05 -0.10 33.10
C ARG A 450 15.52 -0.42 33.29
N THR A 451 15.87 -1.69 33.54
CA THR A 451 17.28 -2.12 33.65
C THR A 451 18.05 -1.78 32.37
N ALA A 452 17.51 -2.07 31.19
CA ALA A 452 18.15 -1.76 29.92
C ALA A 452 18.30 -0.23 29.67
N ALA A 453 17.29 0.56 30.04
CA ALA A 453 17.32 2.00 29.87
C ALA A 453 18.32 2.69 30.82
N SER A 454 18.51 2.16 32.05
CA SER A 454 19.41 2.73 33.05
C SER A 454 20.74 2.00 33.22
N ALA A 455 21.09 1.08 32.30
CA ALA A 455 22.34 0.35 32.33
C ALA A 455 23.57 1.28 32.28
N GLU A 456 24.58 1.01 33.09
CA GLU A 456 25.78 1.84 33.21
C GLU A 456 26.95 1.33 32.38
N GLU A 457 26.82 0.16 31.81
CA GLU A 457 27.83 -0.50 30.99
C GLU A 457 28.11 0.28 29.71
N ALA A 458 29.38 0.25 29.27
CA ALA A 458 29.84 0.93 28.06
C ALA A 458 29.14 0.41 26.79
N THR A 459 28.74 -0.87 26.79
CA THR A 459 28.01 -1.50 25.69
C THR A 459 26.82 -2.28 26.24
N VAL A 460 25.63 -1.98 25.75
CA VAL A 460 24.38 -2.64 26.14
C VAL A 460 23.68 -3.18 24.91
N ALA A 461 23.45 -4.49 24.86
CA ALA A 461 22.66 -5.15 23.83
C ALA A 461 21.29 -5.55 24.38
N VAL A 462 20.20 -5.11 23.74
CA VAL A 462 18.83 -5.42 24.12
C VAL A 462 18.23 -6.39 23.09
N LEU A 463 18.08 -7.65 23.47
CA LEU A 463 17.44 -8.68 22.66
C LEU A 463 15.97 -8.79 23.04
N ALA A 464 15.09 -8.45 22.09
CA ALA A 464 13.65 -8.44 22.37
C ALA A 464 12.85 -8.71 21.09
N GLY A 465 11.73 -9.44 21.22
CA GLY A 465 10.84 -9.79 20.12
C GLY A 465 10.09 -8.59 19.51
N PRO A 466 9.39 -8.79 18.41
CA PRO A 466 8.51 -7.74 17.83
C PRO A 466 7.43 -7.32 18.84
N GLY A 467 7.15 -6.00 18.88
CA GLY A 467 6.08 -5.47 19.76
C GLY A 467 6.41 -5.37 21.25
N THR A 468 7.59 -5.77 21.70
CA THR A 468 8.01 -5.72 23.12
C THR A 468 8.42 -4.33 23.61
N GLY A 469 8.41 -3.31 22.73
CA GLY A 469 8.74 -1.92 23.10
C GLY A 469 10.22 -1.57 23.01
N LYS A 470 11.02 -2.22 22.14
CA LYS A 470 12.44 -1.87 21.90
C LYS A 470 12.66 -0.38 21.69
N THR A 471 11.94 0.22 20.74
CA THR A 471 12.07 1.67 20.46
C THR A 471 11.63 2.52 21.65
N HIS A 472 10.66 2.06 22.45
CA HIS A 472 10.29 2.76 23.69
C HIS A 472 11.43 2.72 24.70
N THR A 473 12.06 1.56 24.88
CA THR A 473 13.24 1.41 25.77
C THR A 473 14.39 2.28 25.30
N LEU A 474 14.62 2.39 23.98
CA LEU A 474 15.65 3.26 23.40
C LEU A 474 15.36 4.74 23.66
N VAL A 475 14.11 5.19 23.52
CA VAL A 475 13.69 6.56 23.87
C VAL A 475 13.97 6.84 25.35
N GLU A 476 13.57 5.94 26.25
CA GLU A 476 13.80 6.11 27.69
C GLU A 476 15.30 6.06 28.06
N ARG A 477 16.10 5.30 27.31
CA ARG A 477 17.57 5.33 27.43
C ARG A 477 18.13 6.71 27.10
N VAL A 478 17.67 7.32 26.01
CA VAL A 478 18.09 8.69 25.65
C VAL A 478 17.67 9.69 26.73
N VAL A 479 16.44 9.59 27.22
CA VAL A 479 15.94 10.46 28.31
C VAL A 479 16.79 10.29 29.55
N TRP A 480 17.09 9.07 29.97
CA TRP A 480 17.92 8.78 31.12
C TRP A 480 19.35 9.34 30.97
N LEU A 481 19.96 9.21 29.79
CA LEU A 481 21.29 9.77 29.51
C LEU A 481 21.28 11.28 29.65
N VAL A 482 20.25 11.98 29.21
CA VAL A 482 20.16 13.45 29.28
C VAL A 482 19.81 13.91 30.70
N GLU A 483 18.79 13.33 31.33
CA GLU A 483 18.25 13.83 32.60
C GLU A 483 19.04 13.34 33.81
N GLU A 484 19.49 12.09 33.84
CA GLU A 484 20.15 11.49 35.00
C GLU A 484 21.68 11.48 34.88
N ARG A 485 22.19 11.33 33.64
CA ARG A 485 23.68 11.31 33.41
C ARG A 485 24.24 12.65 32.91
N GLY A 486 23.37 13.63 32.62
CA GLY A 486 23.79 14.96 32.22
C GLY A 486 24.43 15.01 30.82
N ALA A 487 24.20 13.99 29.96
CA ALA A 487 24.71 13.99 28.60
C ALA A 487 24.09 15.13 27.79
N LYS A 488 24.89 15.85 27.03
CA LYS A 488 24.38 16.92 26.18
C LYS A 488 23.66 16.30 24.97
N PRO A 489 22.49 16.82 24.56
CA PRO A 489 21.79 16.31 23.37
C PRO A 489 22.67 16.24 22.11
N SER A 490 23.64 17.14 21.94
CA SER A 490 24.59 17.13 20.82
C SER A 490 25.62 15.98 20.85
N GLU A 491 25.75 15.29 21.98
CA GLU A 491 26.64 14.13 22.16
C GLU A 491 25.94 12.81 21.85
N LEU A 492 24.62 12.86 21.57
CA LEU A 492 23.77 11.69 21.34
C LEU A 492 23.52 11.46 19.84
N THR A 493 23.81 10.27 19.38
CA THR A 493 23.54 9.82 18.02
C THR A 493 22.64 8.59 18.06
N ALA A 494 21.49 8.68 17.43
CA ALA A 494 20.54 7.57 17.31
C ALA A 494 20.36 7.15 15.85
N VAL A 495 20.71 5.91 15.57
CA VAL A 495 20.67 5.33 14.23
C VAL A 495 19.49 4.38 14.10
N THR A 496 18.78 4.46 12.99
CA THR A 496 17.66 3.57 12.64
C THR A 496 17.81 3.05 11.22
N PHE A 497 17.10 1.97 10.90
CA PHE A 497 17.17 1.39 9.55
C PHE A 497 16.48 2.23 8.47
N THR A 498 15.43 2.99 8.80
CA THR A 498 14.67 3.77 7.82
C THR A 498 14.52 5.24 8.23
N ASN A 499 14.43 6.15 7.25
CA ASN A 499 14.15 7.56 7.49
C ASN A 499 12.80 7.79 8.21
N ARG A 500 11.82 6.90 8.00
CA ARG A 500 10.55 6.93 8.72
C ARG A 500 10.74 6.64 10.20
N ALA A 501 11.48 5.59 10.55
CA ALA A 501 11.78 5.25 11.94
C ALA A 501 12.58 6.37 12.63
N ALA A 502 13.52 7.00 11.93
CA ALA A 502 14.24 8.18 12.42
C ALA A 502 13.30 9.35 12.72
N GLY A 503 12.32 9.61 11.85
CA GLY A 503 11.29 10.63 12.08
C GLY A 503 10.39 10.31 13.29
N GLU A 504 9.95 9.07 13.43
CA GLU A 504 9.15 8.61 14.58
C GLU A 504 9.94 8.69 15.90
N LEU A 505 11.22 8.31 15.90
CA LEU A 505 12.10 8.42 17.05
C LEU A 505 12.29 9.88 17.46
N ARG A 506 12.55 10.77 16.49
CA ARG A 506 12.68 12.21 16.72
C ARG A 506 11.40 12.79 17.33
N ALA A 507 10.24 12.47 16.80
CA ALA A 507 8.95 12.95 17.33
C ALA A 507 8.71 12.51 18.78
N ARG A 508 9.05 11.27 19.13
CA ARG A 508 8.96 10.77 20.51
C ARG A 508 9.92 11.50 21.46
N LEU A 509 11.15 11.75 21.03
CA LEU A 509 12.14 12.51 21.80
C LEU A 509 11.76 13.99 21.92
N GLU A 510 11.17 14.60 20.90
CA GLU A 510 10.58 15.94 20.99
C GLU A 510 9.47 16.03 22.06
N GLY A 511 8.64 15.00 22.16
CA GLY A 511 7.59 14.92 23.19
C GLY A 511 8.11 14.76 24.61
N ARG A 512 9.30 14.16 24.79
CA ARG A 512 9.88 13.87 26.11
C ARG A 512 10.90 14.94 26.57
N LEU A 513 11.78 15.38 25.70
CA LEU A 513 12.89 16.30 26.02
C LEU A 513 12.72 17.71 25.43
N GLY A 514 11.66 17.92 24.64
CA GLY A 514 11.40 19.17 23.95
C GLY A 514 12.11 19.31 22.61
N LYS A 515 11.57 20.17 21.73
CA LYS A 515 12.05 20.36 20.35
C LYS A 515 13.52 20.80 20.26
N ARG A 516 13.99 21.64 21.20
CA ARG A 516 15.37 22.14 21.20
C ARG A 516 16.37 21.01 21.43
N ALA A 517 16.11 20.14 22.40
CA ALA A 517 16.98 19.01 22.71
C ALA A 517 16.99 17.99 21.55
N ALA A 518 15.81 17.60 21.04
CA ALA A 518 15.71 16.63 19.95
C ALA A 518 16.36 17.13 18.63
N ARG A 519 16.35 18.43 18.36
CA ARG A 519 17.04 19.03 17.20
C ARG A 519 18.57 19.05 17.35
N ALA A 520 19.07 19.10 18.57
CA ALA A 520 20.49 19.08 18.84
C ALA A 520 21.11 17.67 18.73
N MET A 521 20.27 16.61 18.74
CA MET A 521 20.68 15.22 18.57
C MET A 521 20.86 14.88 17.10
N THR A 522 21.81 14.00 16.78
CA THR A 522 21.94 13.39 15.47
C THR A 522 21.02 12.15 15.42
N ILE A 523 19.97 12.20 14.60
CA ILE A 523 19.00 11.10 14.47
C ILE A 523 18.76 10.83 12.97
N GLY A 524 19.11 9.63 12.49
CA GLY A 524 19.00 9.31 11.08
C GLY A 524 19.30 7.84 10.75
N THR A 525 19.37 7.53 9.46
CA THR A 525 19.98 6.29 8.98
C THR A 525 21.49 6.45 8.88
N PHE A 526 22.26 5.36 8.85
CA PHE A 526 23.72 5.45 8.65
C PHE A 526 24.08 6.29 7.44
N HIS A 527 23.47 6.02 6.28
CA HIS A 527 23.73 6.77 5.05
C HIS A 527 23.40 8.26 5.16
N ALA A 528 22.29 8.61 5.83
CA ALA A 528 21.93 10.02 6.03
C ALA A 528 22.92 10.75 6.94
N ILE A 529 23.40 10.07 7.98
CA ILE A 529 24.40 10.61 8.90
C ILE A 529 25.76 10.75 8.19
N CYS A 530 26.18 9.75 7.41
CA CYS A 530 27.41 9.83 6.63
C CYS A 530 27.37 10.96 5.61
N LEU A 531 26.24 11.14 4.91
CA LEU A 531 26.07 12.26 3.99
C LEU A 531 26.14 13.62 4.70
N GLU A 532 25.57 13.74 5.90
CA GLU A 532 25.70 14.96 6.71
C GLU A 532 27.15 15.23 7.12
N LEU A 533 27.91 14.18 7.44
CA LEU A 533 29.31 14.29 7.82
C LEU A 533 30.23 14.64 6.65
N LEU A 534 30.00 14.07 5.48
CA LEU A 534 30.78 14.32 4.26
C LEU A 534 30.42 15.66 3.60
N GLY A 535 29.25 16.23 3.89
CA GLY A 535 28.77 17.47 3.32
C GLY A 535 28.25 17.33 1.90
N ASP A 536 28.51 18.31 1.04
CA ASP A 536 28.02 18.37 -0.33
C ASP A 536 28.90 17.51 -1.27
N VAL A 537 28.65 16.19 -1.26
CA VAL A 537 29.33 15.23 -2.14
C VAL A 537 28.40 14.79 -3.28
N PRO A 538 28.91 14.67 -4.51
CA PRO A 538 28.11 14.24 -5.64
C PRO A 538 27.73 12.77 -5.51
N LEU A 539 26.42 12.47 -5.51
CA LEU A 539 25.91 11.10 -5.42
C LEU A 539 25.48 10.58 -6.80
N ALA A 540 25.86 9.34 -7.08
CA ALA A 540 25.38 8.60 -8.23
C ALA A 540 23.98 8.04 -7.97
N GLY A 541 22.99 8.47 -8.74
CA GLY A 541 21.65 7.92 -8.70
C GLY A 541 21.60 6.46 -9.20
N PRO A 542 20.51 5.71 -8.93
CA PRO A 542 20.37 4.32 -9.36
C PRO A 542 20.51 4.11 -10.88
N TYR A 543 20.11 5.09 -11.67
CA TYR A 543 20.26 5.05 -13.13
C TYR A 543 21.74 5.20 -13.54
N GLU A 544 22.46 6.14 -12.94
CA GLU A 544 23.89 6.38 -13.21
C GLU A 544 24.73 5.19 -12.79
N GLN A 545 24.49 4.60 -11.64
CA GLN A 545 25.13 3.37 -11.18
C GLN A 545 24.91 2.21 -12.17
N ARG A 546 23.68 2.03 -12.68
CA ARG A 546 23.39 1.01 -13.68
C ARG A 546 24.06 1.28 -15.01
N ALA A 547 24.11 2.53 -15.45
CA ALA A 547 24.78 2.93 -16.68
C ALA A 547 26.28 2.70 -16.58
N ALA A 548 26.92 3.09 -15.47
CA ALA A 548 28.34 2.84 -15.19
C ALA A 548 28.66 1.34 -15.15
N ALA A 549 27.81 0.53 -14.49
CA ALA A 549 27.94 -0.92 -14.45
C ALA A 549 27.83 -1.56 -15.84
N ALA A 550 26.88 -1.12 -16.66
CA ALA A 550 26.71 -1.60 -18.03
C ALA A 550 27.92 -1.24 -18.91
N ALA A 551 28.43 -0.02 -18.79
CA ALA A 551 29.61 0.45 -19.51
C ALA A 551 30.87 -0.33 -19.11
N ALA A 552 31.09 -0.57 -17.83
CA ALA A 552 32.23 -1.35 -17.32
C ALA A 552 32.20 -2.81 -17.83
N LEU A 553 31.03 -3.45 -17.82
CA LEU A 553 30.87 -4.81 -18.36
C LEU A 553 31.09 -4.87 -19.87
N ALA A 554 30.57 -3.90 -20.61
CA ALA A 554 30.70 -3.83 -22.07
C ALA A 554 32.15 -3.61 -22.49
N GLU A 555 32.89 -2.73 -21.84
CA GLU A 555 34.29 -2.41 -22.13
C GLU A 555 35.19 -3.62 -21.89
N LEU A 556 34.88 -4.44 -20.88
CA LEU A 556 35.61 -5.69 -20.62
C LEU A 556 35.07 -6.91 -21.40
N GLY A 557 34.10 -6.74 -22.28
CA GLY A 557 33.49 -7.83 -23.04
C GLY A 557 32.79 -8.89 -22.17
N ARG A 558 32.43 -8.57 -20.95
CA ARG A 558 31.80 -9.49 -19.99
C ARG A 558 30.29 -9.58 -20.19
N LYS A 559 29.80 -10.81 -20.27
CA LYS A 559 28.35 -11.09 -20.28
C LYS A 559 27.83 -11.11 -18.83
N GLY A 560 26.81 -10.32 -18.54
CA GLY A 560 26.17 -10.28 -17.21
C GLY A 560 25.14 -9.15 -17.11
N SER A 561 24.24 -9.24 -16.13
CA SER A 561 23.31 -8.13 -15.87
C SER A 561 23.97 -7.05 -15.00
N PRO A 562 23.79 -5.76 -15.32
CA PRO A 562 24.32 -4.68 -14.49
C PRO A 562 23.89 -4.77 -13.02
N GLY A 563 22.67 -5.25 -12.74
CA GLY A 563 22.19 -5.44 -11.37
C GLY A 563 22.90 -6.55 -10.60
N ALA A 564 23.29 -7.66 -11.26
CA ALA A 564 24.10 -8.71 -10.63
C ALA A 564 25.52 -8.21 -10.35
N PHE A 565 26.06 -7.43 -11.27
CA PHE A 565 27.39 -6.81 -11.14
C PHE A 565 27.41 -5.79 -9.98
N LEU A 566 26.40 -4.91 -9.85
CA LEU A 566 26.30 -3.96 -8.73
C LEU A 566 26.25 -4.69 -7.37
N ARG A 567 25.56 -5.82 -7.27
CA ARG A 567 25.58 -6.62 -6.03
C ARG A 567 26.99 -7.20 -5.74
N ALA A 568 27.74 -7.56 -6.75
CA ALA A 568 29.13 -8.01 -6.56
C ALA A 568 30.03 -6.84 -6.14
N VAL A 569 29.87 -5.66 -6.73
CA VAL A 569 30.56 -4.41 -6.31
C VAL A 569 30.29 -4.10 -4.84
N SER A 570 29.02 -4.15 -4.42
CA SER A 570 28.65 -3.89 -3.03
C SER A 570 29.29 -4.90 -2.06
N ARG A 571 29.27 -6.20 -2.36
CA ARG A 571 29.95 -7.22 -1.55
C ARG A 571 31.46 -7.03 -1.49
N HIS A 572 32.09 -6.64 -2.60
CA HIS A 572 33.51 -6.31 -2.61
C HIS A 572 33.82 -5.10 -1.72
N LYS A 573 33.07 -4.01 -1.86
CA LYS A 573 33.22 -2.80 -1.06
C LYS A 573 33.03 -3.06 0.44
N THR A 574 32.11 -3.94 0.81
CA THR A 574 31.84 -4.31 2.21
C THR A 574 32.80 -5.40 2.76
N GLY A 575 33.77 -5.83 1.97
CA GLY A 575 34.76 -6.83 2.39
C GLY A 575 34.26 -8.28 2.43
N ALA A 576 33.07 -8.55 1.91
CA ALA A 576 32.51 -9.90 1.87
C ALA A 576 33.13 -10.79 0.77
N ASP A 577 33.63 -10.18 -0.31
CA ASP A 577 34.30 -10.87 -1.41
C ASP A 577 35.74 -10.28 -1.55
N GLY A 578 36.78 -11.08 -1.31
CA GLY A 578 38.19 -10.67 -1.23
C GLY A 578 38.96 -10.68 -2.57
N GLY A 579 38.31 -10.49 -3.71
CA GLY A 579 38.99 -10.54 -5.03
C GLY A 579 39.07 -9.15 -5.68
N ASP A 580 40.28 -8.73 -6.14
CA ASP A 580 40.48 -7.57 -7.02
C ASP A 580 39.96 -7.88 -8.42
N ASP A 581 38.73 -7.48 -8.73
CA ASP A 581 38.17 -7.55 -10.07
C ASP A 581 38.36 -6.21 -10.82
N PRO A 582 39.09 -6.18 -11.94
CA PRO A 582 39.31 -4.96 -12.73
C PRO A 582 38.03 -4.24 -13.13
N ALA A 583 36.91 -4.98 -13.20
CA ALA A 583 35.61 -4.38 -13.50
C ALA A 583 35.10 -3.43 -12.38
N PHE A 584 35.51 -3.66 -11.14
CA PHE A 584 35.12 -2.78 -10.02
C PHE A 584 35.83 -1.43 -10.08
N ALA A 585 37.12 -1.44 -10.41
CA ALA A 585 37.89 -0.21 -10.63
C ALA A 585 37.34 0.59 -11.83
N LEU A 586 37.00 -0.09 -12.91
CA LEU A 586 36.41 0.52 -14.10
C LEU A 586 35.00 1.08 -13.81
N TYR A 587 34.19 0.37 -13.02
CA TYR A 587 32.90 0.89 -12.54
C TYR A 587 33.09 2.21 -11.77
N GLN A 588 34.05 2.26 -10.87
CA GLN A 588 34.33 3.46 -10.08
C GLN A 588 34.79 4.63 -10.98
N GLU A 589 35.59 4.36 -11.99
CA GLU A 589 36.00 5.35 -13.00
C GLU A 589 34.79 5.89 -13.78
N LYS A 590 33.84 5.01 -14.18
CA LYS A 590 32.63 5.41 -14.90
C LYS A 590 31.61 6.17 -14.04
N LEU A 591 31.77 6.20 -12.74
CA LEU A 591 30.98 7.08 -11.85
C LEU A 591 31.46 8.55 -11.88
N GLU A 592 32.56 8.86 -12.57
CA GLU A 592 33.07 10.22 -12.79
C GLU A 592 33.26 11.02 -11.48
N GLY A 593 33.74 10.36 -10.43
CA GLY A 593 33.95 10.96 -9.11
C GLY A 593 32.69 11.08 -8.23
N LYS A 594 31.55 10.56 -8.69
CA LYS A 594 30.35 10.43 -7.84
C LYS A 594 30.47 9.23 -6.92
N LEU A 595 29.91 9.37 -5.72
CA LEU A 595 29.85 8.29 -4.74
C LEU A 595 28.56 7.50 -4.88
N ASP A 596 28.63 6.17 -4.80
CA ASP A 596 27.44 5.34 -4.53
C ASP A 596 27.18 5.23 -3.02
N PHE A 597 26.12 4.50 -2.62
CA PHE A 597 25.76 4.39 -1.20
C PHE A 597 26.83 3.67 -0.36
N ASP A 598 27.51 2.67 -0.91
CA ASP A 598 28.59 1.98 -0.19
C ASP A 598 29.83 2.90 -0.03
N ASP A 599 30.11 3.72 -1.04
CA ASP A 599 31.17 4.71 -0.97
C ASP A 599 30.96 5.77 0.12
N LEU A 600 29.71 6.16 0.39
CA LEU A 600 29.41 7.08 1.49
C LEU A 600 29.90 6.54 2.83
N LEU A 601 29.65 5.26 3.10
CA LEU A 601 30.08 4.61 4.34
C LEU A 601 31.60 4.51 4.40
N LEU A 602 32.21 4.05 3.30
CA LEU A 602 33.66 3.87 3.22
C LEU A 602 34.44 5.17 3.29
N GLU A 603 33.96 6.22 2.60
CA GLU A 603 34.63 7.52 2.63
C GLU A 603 34.50 8.19 4.00
N THR A 604 33.34 8.06 4.66
CA THR A 604 33.17 8.52 6.04
C THR A 604 34.14 7.80 6.98
N LEU A 605 34.30 6.49 6.83
CA LEU A 605 35.22 5.69 7.65
C LEU A 605 36.68 6.13 7.42
N ARG A 606 37.09 6.31 6.14
CA ARG A 606 38.44 6.78 5.77
C ARG A 606 38.75 8.16 6.36
N GLN A 607 37.79 9.08 6.31
CA GLN A 607 37.97 10.42 6.89
C GLN A 607 38.11 10.35 8.42
N TRP A 608 37.42 9.43 9.03
CA TRP A 608 37.46 9.21 10.48
C TRP A 608 38.78 8.59 10.93
N GLU A 609 39.22 7.54 10.28
CA GLU A 609 40.51 6.88 10.52
C GLU A 609 41.69 7.81 10.20
N GLY A 610 41.53 8.70 9.23
CA GLY A 610 42.53 9.73 8.87
C GLY A 610 42.54 10.96 9.78
N GLY A 611 41.74 11.01 10.84
CA GLY A 611 41.65 12.11 11.80
C GLY A 611 41.13 13.43 11.21
N ARG A 612 40.40 13.37 10.10
CA ARG A 612 39.83 14.55 9.41
C ARG A 612 38.42 14.92 9.88
N SER A 613 37.84 14.14 10.77
CA SER A 613 36.52 14.41 11.34
C SER A 613 36.65 14.73 12.84
N ASP A 614 36.25 15.93 13.23
CA ASP A 614 36.25 16.37 14.65
C ASP A 614 35.02 15.82 15.42
N ARG A 615 34.10 15.13 14.78
CA ARG A 615 32.90 14.53 15.42
C ARG A 615 33.21 13.17 16.04
N CYS A 616 33.13 13.10 17.37
CA CYS A 616 33.12 11.84 18.11
C CYS A 616 31.67 11.42 18.41
N PHE A 617 31.34 10.15 18.22
CA PHE A 617 30.09 9.57 18.71
C PHE A 617 30.25 9.23 20.20
N THR A 618 29.88 10.16 21.07
CA THR A 618 30.02 9.96 22.54
C THR A 618 29.02 8.92 23.03
N HIS A 619 27.77 9.01 22.55
CA HIS A 619 26.73 8.05 22.84
C HIS A 619 26.06 7.61 21.53
N LEU A 620 26.28 6.37 21.12
CA LEU A 620 25.68 5.77 19.93
C LEU A 620 24.58 4.78 20.31
N LEU A 621 23.37 5.03 19.83
CA LEU A 621 22.21 4.15 20.02
C LEU A 621 21.74 3.63 18.65
N VAL A 622 21.60 2.33 18.52
CA VAL A 622 21.22 1.70 17.24
C VAL A 622 19.93 0.91 17.43
N ASP A 623 18.88 1.30 16.71
CA ASP A 623 17.61 0.57 16.66
C ASP A 623 17.64 -0.43 15.50
N GLU A 624 17.06 -1.62 15.71
CA GLU A 624 17.03 -2.73 14.73
C GLU A 624 18.42 -3.12 14.19
N PHE A 625 19.39 -3.26 15.10
CA PHE A 625 20.81 -3.56 14.78
C PHE A 625 20.99 -4.77 13.84
N GLN A 626 20.11 -5.77 13.88
CA GLN A 626 20.16 -6.94 12.99
C GLN A 626 19.80 -6.61 11.53
N ALA A 627 19.24 -5.45 11.26
CA ALA A 627 18.84 -5.01 9.91
C ALA A 627 19.86 -4.03 9.29
N ILE A 628 20.87 -3.66 10.07
CA ILE A 628 21.97 -2.79 9.69
C ILE A 628 23.21 -3.64 9.42
#